data_0146c7054466ba78a8916347621046d7
#
_entry.id   0146c7054466ba78a8916347621046d7
#
_cell.length_a   1.000
_cell.length_b   1.000
_cell.length_c   1.000
_cell.angle_alpha   90.00
_cell.angle_beta   90.00
_cell.angle_gamma   90.00
#
_symmetry.space_group_name_H-M   'P 1'
#
loop_
_entity.id
_entity.type
_entity.pdbx_description
1 polymer ?
#
loop_
_entity_poly.entity_id
_entity_poly.type
_entity_poly.pdbx_seq_one_letter_code
_entity_poly.pdbx_strand_id
1 'polypeptide(L)'
;METEHVLWHDASTSAAAALAAHARYVLGPGAVSSGRLCPACGSDGHGRPWLRHDDRRIHVSLSRSGIHLVTAIAARPVGVDVEVSVIDVLPELVLAPGETDDLATTWTRKEAILKARGTGLTTPMSCVVLAEERWQDLPAPPGYVAALAE
;
A
#
# COMPACT_ATOMS: atom_id res chain seq x y z
N MET A 1 -2.28 6.47 -18.00
CA MET A 1 -1.82 5.26 -17.31
C MET A 1 -3.04 4.39 -17.10
N GLU A 2 -3.04 3.25 -17.71
CA GLU A 2 -4.21 2.37 -17.75
C GLU A 2 -4.16 1.27 -16.69
N THR A 3 -2.99 1.04 -16.10
CA THR A 3 -2.76 -0.01 -15.13
C THR A 3 -1.95 0.50 -13.95
N GLU A 4 -2.13 -0.14 -12.82
CA GLU A 4 -1.29 0.03 -11.64
C GLU A 4 0.13 -0.49 -11.90
N HIS A 5 1.09 0.14 -11.30
CA HIS A 5 2.50 -0.21 -11.42
C HIS A 5 3.10 -0.43 -10.03
N VAL A 6 3.86 -1.49 -9.86
CA VAL A 6 4.48 -1.86 -8.59
C VAL A 6 6.00 -1.94 -8.77
N LEU A 7 6.74 -1.39 -7.83
CA LEU A 7 8.19 -1.43 -7.82
C LEU A 7 8.72 -1.77 -6.42
N TRP A 8 9.69 -2.66 -6.37
CA TRP A 8 10.37 -3.05 -5.14
C TRP A 8 11.68 -2.30 -4.98
N HIS A 9 11.97 -1.91 -3.74
CA HIS A 9 13.18 -1.19 -3.35
C HIS A 9 13.78 -1.82 -2.10
N ASP A 10 15.03 -1.52 -1.84
CA ASP A 10 15.64 -1.79 -0.54
C ASP A 10 15.01 -0.88 0.53
N ALA A 11 14.77 -1.42 1.73
CA ALA A 11 14.11 -0.68 2.80
C ALA A 11 14.95 0.49 3.34
N SER A 12 16.25 0.55 3.04
CA SER A 12 17.11 1.70 3.36
C SER A 12 16.82 2.93 2.48
N THR A 13 16.12 2.74 1.36
CA THR A 13 15.69 3.83 0.49
C THR A 13 14.63 4.68 1.18
N SER A 14 14.78 6.01 1.17
CA SER A 14 13.74 6.89 1.71
C SER A 14 12.45 6.80 0.87
N ALA A 15 11.31 7.06 1.49
CA ALA A 15 10.04 7.09 0.78
C ALA A 15 10.06 8.08 -0.38
N ALA A 16 10.62 9.28 -0.16
CA ALA A 16 10.72 10.30 -1.19
C ALA A 16 11.58 9.84 -2.38
N ALA A 17 12.72 9.20 -2.12
CA ALA A 17 13.60 8.70 -3.18
C ALA A 17 12.95 7.54 -3.95
N ALA A 18 12.30 6.62 -3.25
CA ALA A 18 11.61 5.47 -3.86
C ALA A 18 10.46 5.94 -4.75
N LEU A 19 9.61 6.83 -4.25
CA LEU A 19 8.48 7.37 -5.01
C LEU A 19 8.95 8.19 -6.22
N ALA A 20 10.01 8.99 -6.07
CA ALA A 20 10.57 9.75 -7.19
C ALA A 20 11.14 8.83 -8.27
N ALA A 21 11.89 7.80 -7.89
CA ALA A 21 12.43 6.82 -8.83
C ALA A 21 11.30 6.09 -9.56
N HIS A 22 10.29 5.66 -8.85
CA HIS A 22 9.14 4.96 -9.42
C HIS A 22 8.35 5.86 -10.38
N ALA A 23 8.08 7.11 -9.97
CA ALA A 23 7.37 8.08 -10.81
C ALA A 23 8.12 8.35 -12.14
N ARG A 24 9.43 8.55 -12.08
CA ARG A 24 10.22 8.77 -13.29
C ARG A 24 10.29 7.53 -14.18
N TYR A 25 10.32 6.35 -13.58
CA TYR A 25 10.29 5.09 -14.34
C TYR A 25 8.98 4.93 -15.13
N VAL A 26 7.84 5.23 -14.52
CA VAL A 26 6.51 5.06 -15.14
C VAL A 26 6.12 6.24 -16.03
N LEU A 27 6.39 7.48 -15.56
CA LEU A 27 5.85 8.70 -16.17
C LEU A 27 6.92 9.48 -16.98
N GLY A 28 8.18 9.05 -16.89
CA GLY A 28 9.29 9.73 -17.53
C GLY A 28 9.89 10.89 -16.72
N PRO A 29 10.82 11.65 -17.33
CA PRO A 29 11.45 12.78 -16.66
C PRO A 29 10.42 13.82 -16.23
N GLY A 30 10.71 14.48 -15.11
CA GLY A 30 9.84 15.55 -14.59
C GLY A 30 10.24 15.94 -13.17
N ALA A 31 9.69 17.06 -12.72
CA ALA A 31 9.84 17.50 -11.34
C ALA A 31 8.92 16.66 -10.44
N VAL A 32 9.52 16.01 -9.43
CA VAL A 32 8.78 15.16 -8.50
C VAL A 32 8.84 15.76 -7.12
N SER A 33 7.69 15.90 -6.49
CA SER A 33 7.54 16.21 -5.08
C SER A 33 6.62 15.19 -4.42
N SER A 34 6.87 14.90 -3.16
CA SER A 34 6.08 13.93 -2.39
C SER A 34 6.10 14.27 -0.92
N GLY A 35 5.17 13.69 -0.17
CA GLY A 35 5.06 13.84 1.26
C GLY A 35 3.96 12.96 1.82
N ARG A 36 3.56 13.27 3.05
CA ARG A 36 2.44 12.63 3.72
C ARG A 36 1.44 13.66 4.18
N LEU A 37 0.19 13.26 4.28
CA LEU A 37 -0.88 14.08 4.85
C LEU A 37 -1.82 13.18 5.64
N CYS A 38 -1.97 13.49 6.92
CA CYS A 38 -2.95 12.81 7.76
C CYS A 38 -4.32 13.48 7.61
N PRO A 39 -5.35 12.78 7.12
CA PRO A 39 -6.68 13.37 6.99
C PRO A 39 -7.35 13.67 8.34
N ALA A 40 -6.88 13.03 9.43
CA ALA A 40 -7.45 13.23 10.76
C ALA A 40 -6.90 14.47 11.47
N CYS A 41 -5.59 14.77 11.35
CA CYS A 41 -4.95 15.86 12.11
C CYS A 41 -4.24 16.90 11.24
N GLY A 42 -4.17 16.72 9.92
CA GLY A 42 -3.50 17.63 8.99
C GLY A 42 -1.98 17.60 9.06
N SER A 43 -1.37 16.67 9.84
CA SER A 43 0.08 16.53 9.93
C SER A 43 0.68 16.09 8.60
N ASP A 44 1.87 16.61 8.28
CA ASP A 44 2.71 16.16 7.17
C ASP A 44 3.76 15.13 7.59
N GLY A 45 3.83 14.78 8.87
CA GLY A 45 4.77 13.80 9.43
C GLY A 45 4.32 12.35 9.34
N HIS A 46 3.05 12.11 9.09
CA HIS A 46 2.46 10.79 8.95
C HIS A 46 1.20 10.84 8.06
N GLY A 47 0.53 9.70 7.87
CA GLY A 47 -0.71 9.61 7.12
C GLY A 47 -0.50 9.13 5.69
N ARG A 48 -1.42 9.48 4.83
CA ARG A 48 -1.44 9.01 3.45
C ARG A 48 -0.34 9.65 2.62
N PRO A 49 0.48 8.88 1.89
CA PRO A 49 1.47 9.44 0.97
C PRO A 49 0.79 10.15 -0.21
N TRP A 50 1.40 11.21 -0.67
CA TRP A 50 1.02 11.91 -1.89
C TRP A 50 2.24 12.14 -2.78
N LEU A 51 2.01 12.27 -4.08
CA LEU A 51 3.03 12.54 -5.07
C LEU A 51 2.50 13.47 -6.16
N ARG A 52 3.37 14.38 -6.60
CA ARG A 52 3.18 15.17 -7.82
C ARG A 52 4.33 14.90 -8.78
N HIS A 53 3.98 14.71 -10.03
CA HIS A 53 4.91 14.66 -11.15
C HIS A 53 4.57 15.83 -12.08
N ASP A 54 5.50 16.77 -12.18
CA ASP A 54 5.23 18.13 -12.65
C ASP A 54 4.06 18.72 -11.82
N ASP A 55 3.01 19.20 -12.43
CA ASP A 55 1.86 19.74 -11.71
C ASP A 55 0.72 18.72 -11.52
N ARG A 56 0.92 17.47 -11.90
CA ARG A 56 -0.11 16.42 -11.84
C ARG A 56 0.00 15.64 -10.54
N ARG A 57 -1.13 15.51 -9.84
CA ARG A 57 -1.24 14.60 -8.71
C ARG A 57 -1.38 13.16 -9.20
N ILE A 58 -0.59 12.27 -8.60
CA ILE A 58 -0.54 10.85 -8.94
C ILE A 58 -0.92 10.04 -7.69
N HIS A 59 -1.75 9.03 -7.87
CA HIS A 59 -2.11 8.12 -6.79
C HIS A 59 -0.96 7.18 -6.50
N VAL A 60 -0.55 7.13 -5.24
CA VAL A 60 0.58 6.32 -4.78
C VAL A 60 0.26 5.64 -3.46
N SER A 61 0.95 4.54 -3.22
CA SER A 61 0.97 3.83 -1.94
C SER A 61 2.35 3.23 -1.72
N LEU A 62 2.69 2.96 -0.47
CA LEU A 62 3.94 2.28 -0.14
C LEU A 62 3.78 1.44 1.13
N SER A 63 4.64 0.43 1.27
CA SER A 63 4.74 -0.40 2.47
C SER A 63 6.17 -0.86 2.69
N ARG A 64 6.57 -0.95 3.96
CA ARG A 64 7.87 -1.49 4.39
C ARG A 64 7.66 -2.71 5.27
N SER A 65 8.44 -3.74 5.05
CA SER A 65 8.54 -4.87 5.98
C SER A 65 9.93 -5.50 5.85
N GLY A 66 10.62 -5.67 6.98
CA GLY A 66 11.99 -6.19 6.98
C GLY A 66 12.92 -5.35 6.10
N ILE A 67 13.60 -6.00 5.16
CA ILE A 67 14.54 -5.37 4.23
C ILE A 67 13.87 -4.88 2.94
N HIS A 68 12.56 -4.94 2.85
CA HIS A 68 11.81 -4.62 1.63
C HIS A 68 10.98 -3.36 1.78
N LEU A 69 10.96 -2.58 0.71
CA LEU A 69 10.04 -1.48 0.49
C LEU A 69 9.36 -1.72 -0.86
N VAL A 70 8.05 -1.61 -0.90
CA VAL A 70 7.26 -1.67 -2.12
C VAL A 70 6.51 -0.37 -2.33
N THR A 71 6.47 0.10 -3.56
CA THR A 71 5.69 1.28 -3.95
C THR A 71 4.71 0.90 -5.06
N ALA A 72 3.57 1.57 -5.07
CA ALA A 72 2.56 1.44 -6.13
C ALA A 72 2.20 2.82 -6.67
N ILE A 73 2.00 2.89 -7.98
CA ILE A 73 1.52 4.07 -8.70
C ILE A 73 0.34 3.64 -9.56
N ALA A 74 -0.74 4.41 -9.56
CA ALA A 74 -1.93 4.10 -10.34
C ALA A 74 -2.67 5.34 -10.81
N ALA A 75 -3.57 5.16 -11.79
CA ALA A 75 -4.48 6.19 -12.26
C ALA A 75 -5.65 6.44 -11.29
N ARG A 76 -5.89 5.51 -10.37
CA ARG A 76 -6.94 5.56 -9.34
C ARG A 76 -6.34 5.41 -7.95
N PRO A 77 -7.12 5.69 -6.90
CA PRO A 77 -6.68 5.38 -5.53
C PRO A 77 -6.18 3.94 -5.42
N VAL A 78 -5.01 3.76 -4.84
CA VAL A 78 -4.31 2.49 -4.79
C VAL A 78 -3.75 2.25 -3.40
N GLY A 79 -3.70 1.00 -2.99
CA GLY A 79 -3.04 0.57 -1.77
C GLY A 79 -2.14 -0.63 -2.04
N VAL A 80 -0.96 -0.62 -1.47
CA VAL A 80 -0.02 -1.76 -1.50
C VAL A 80 0.43 -2.08 -0.09
N ASP A 81 0.53 -3.35 0.21
CA ASP A 81 1.06 -3.81 1.48
C ASP A 81 1.99 -5.01 1.30
N VAL A 82 2.98 -5.11 2.18
CA VAL A 82 3.90 -6.24 2.30
C VAL A 82 4.10 -6.56 3.76
N GLU A 83 4.02 -7.84 4.10
CA GLU A 83 4.22 -8.34 5.46
C GLU A 83 5.05 -9.62 5.47
N VAL A 84 5.65 -9.92 6.61
CA VAL A 84 6.22 -11.25 6.83
C VAL A 84 5.10 -12.29 6.77
N SER A 85 5.40 -13.48 6.27
CA SER A 85 4.39 -14.52 6.01
C SER A 85 3.80 -15.16 7.27
N VAL A 86 4.32 -14.82 8.45
CA VAL A 86 3.77 -15.24 9.75
C VAL A 86 3.62 -14.02 10.64
N ILE A 87 2.39 -13.74 11.08
CA ILE A 87 2.07 -12.66 12.00
C ILE A 87 1.39 -13.21 13.26
N ASP A 88 1.61 -12.54 14.38
CA ASP A 88 1.00 -12.90 15.67
C ASP A 88 -0.12 -11.90 15.99
N VAL A 89 -1.31 -12.22 15.52
CA VAL A 89 -2.53 -11.44 15.73
C VAL A 89 -3.70 -12.36 16.02
N LEU A 90 -4.71 -11.85 16.73
CA LEU A 90 -5.93 -12.59 16.99
C LEU A 90 -6.78 -12.70 15.71
N PRO A 91 -7.17 -13.92 15.30
CA PRO A 91 -7.96 -14.10 14.07
C PRO A 91 -9.24 -13.25 14.01
N GLU A 92 -9.93 -13.07 15.10
CA GLU A 92 -11.17 -12.28 15.19
C GLU A 92 -10.97 -10.78 14.92
N LEU A 93 -9.74 -10.28 15.01
CA LEU A 93 -9.42 -8.88 14.66
C LEU A 93 -9.17 -8.71 13.16
N VAL A 94 -8.92 -9.77 12.45
CA VAL A 94 -8.54 -9.77 11.04
C VAL A 94 -9.63 -10.33 10.15
N LEU A 95 -10.18 -11.50 10.52
CA LEU A 95 -11.12 -12.24 9.68
C LEU A 95 -12.53 -11.68 9.79
N ALA A 96 -13.18 -11.47 8.66
CA ALA A 96 -14.62 -11.29 8.59
C ALA A 96 -15.31 -12.65 8.72
N PRO A 97 -16.62 -12.69 9.08
CA PRO A 97 -17.35 -13.94 9.16
C PRO A 97 -17.23 -14.77 7.88
N GLY A 98 -16.84 -16.03 8.02
CA GLY A 98 -16.69 -16.98 6.91
C GLY A 98 -15.32 -16.96 6.21
N GLU A 99 -14.43 -16.02 6.54
CA GLU A 99 -13.05 -16.01 6.02
C GLU A 99 -12.19 -17.03 6.79
N THR A 100 -11.40 -17.81 6.06
CA THR A 100 -10.57 -18.90 6.61
C THR A 100 -9.13 -18.89 6.06
N ASP A 101 -8.75 -17.88 5.27
CA ASP A 101 -7.41 -17.78 4.71
C ASP A 101 -6.34 -17.56 5.79
N ASP A 102 -5.08 -17.74 5.39
CA ASP A 102 -3.93 -17.45 6.22
C ASP A 102 -3.96 -16.01 6.75
N LEU A 103 -3.65 -15.82 8.03
CA LEU A 103 -3.77 -14.52 8.69
C LEU A 103 -2.89 -13.45 8.07
N ALA A 104 -1.62 -13.76 7.75
CA ALA A 104 -0.71 -12.80 7.15
C ALA A 104 -1.19 -12.37 5.76
N THR A 105 -1.66 -13.31 4.97
CA THR A 105 -2.22 -13.05 3.64
C THR A 105 -3.49 -12.19 3.73
N THR A 106 -4.40 -12.54 4.62
CA THR A 106 -5.65 -11.79 4.82
C THR A 106 -5.37 -10.38 5.35
N TRP A 107 -4.49 -10.25 6.32
CA TRP A 107 -4.03 -8.95 6.84
C TRP A 107 -3.50 -8.06 5.72
N THR A 108 -2.56 -8.59 4.93
CA THR A 108 -1.89 -7.86 3.85
C THR A 108 -2.90 -7.37 2.79
N ARG A 109 -3.85 -8.20 2.40
CA ARG A 109 -4.93 -7.82 1.49
C ARG A 109 -5.79 -6.69 2.05
N LYS A 110 -6.17 -6.77 3.32
CA LYS A 110 -7.01 -5.76 3.98
C LYS A 110 -6.27 -4.46 4.23
N GLU A 111 -4.99 -4.52 4.59
CA GLU A 111 -4.14 -3.32 4.68
C GLU A 111 -4.06 -2.61 3.32
N ALA A 112 -3.86 -3.33 2.24
CA ALA A 112 -3.85 -2.75 0.90
C ALA A 112 -5.19 -2.07 0.58
N ILE A 113 -6.31 -2.71 0.90
CA ILE A 113 -7.66 -2.15 0.71
C ILE A 113 -7.84 -0.86 1.53
N LEU A 114 -7.47 -0.88 2.79
CA LEU A 114 -7.60 0.29 3.68
C LEU A 114 -6.71 1.45 3.22
N LYS A 115 -5.52 1.16 2.72
CA LYS A 115 -4.63 2.16 2.11
C LYS A 115 -5.24 2.76 0.84
N ALA A 116 -5.84 1.95 -0.02
CA ALA A 116 -6.54 2.44 -1.21
C ALA A 116 -7.69 3.38 -0.84
N ARG A 117 -8.46 3.05 0.19
CA ARG A 117 -9.55 3.89 0.71
C ARG A 117 -9.03 5.17 1.38
N GLY A 118 -7.82 5.16 1.93
CA GLY A 118 -7.26 6.27 2.69
C GLY A 118 -7.86 6.46 4.08
N THR A 119 -8.55 5.46 4.62
CA THR A 119 -9.22 5.51 5.94
C THR A 119 -8.34 5.03 7.08
N GLY A 120 -7.22 4.36 6.78
CA GLY A 120 -6.33 3.78 7.79
C GLY A 120 -7.08 2.80 8.70
N LEU A 121 -6.68 2.75 9.97
CA LEU A 121 -7.26 1.85 10.97
C LEU A 121 -8.60 2.33 11.56
N THR A 122 -9.24 3.34 11.00
CA THR A 122 -10.58 3.78 11.43
C THR A 122 -11.65 2.75 11.13
N THR A 123 -11.42 1.88 10.14
CA THR A 123 -12.28 0.74 9.85
C THR A 123 -11.62 -0.54 10.40
N PRO A 124 -12.30 -1.28 11.29
CA PRO A 124 -11.78 -2.57 11.75
C PRO A 124 -11.60 -3.55 10.57
N MET A 125 -10.49 -4.26 10.55
CA MET A 125 -10.23 -5.25 9.48
C MET A 125 -11.29 -6.34 9.39
N SER A 126 -11.85 -6.77 10.52
CA SER A 126 -12.94 -7.75 10.55
C SER A 126 -14.23 -7.29 9.86
N CYS A 127 -14.37 -5.97 9.61
CA CYS A 127 -15.48 -5.40 8.86
C CYS A 127 -15.19 -5.26 7.36
N VAL A 128 -13.96 -5.52 6.92
CA VAL A 128 -13.59 -5.54 5.50
C VAL A 128 -13.80 -6.95 4.96
N VAL A 129 -14.76 -7.13 4.08
CA VAL A 129 -15.08 -8.44 3.49
C VAL A 129 -14.36 -8.57 2.16
N LEU A 130 -13.36 -9.44 2.08
CA LEU A 130 -12.51 -9.56 0.88
C LEU A 130 -13.30 -9.89 -0.39
N ALA A 131 -14.35 -10.68 -0.29
CA ALA A 131 -15.20 -11.04 -1.43
C ALA A 131 -15.93 -9.84 -2.07
N GLU A 132 -16.02 -8.72 -1.36
CA GLU A 132 -16.69 -7.47 -1.82
C GLU A 132 -15.69 -6.43 -2.32
N GLU A 133 -14.39 -6.71 -2.27
CA GLU A 133 -13.33 -5.75 -2.55
C GLU A 133 -12.54 -6.11 -3.81
N ARG A 134 -11.84 -5.11 -4.35
CA ARG A 134 -10.94 -5.30 -5.50
C ARG A 134 -9.50 -5.33 -5.02
N TRP A 135 -8.90 -6.49 -5.10
CA TRP A 135 -7.52 -6.73 -4.69
C TRP A 135 -6.91 -7.87 -5.51
N GLN A 136 -5.60 -7.95 -5.45
CA GLN A 136 -4.83 -9.05 -6.01
C GLN A 136 -3.59 -9.31 -5.17
N ASP A 137 -3.19 -10.56 -5.06
CA ASP A 137 -1.90 -10.92 -4.48
C ASP A 137 -0.78 -10.55 -5.45
N LEU A 138 0.32 -10.07 -4.90
CA LEU A 138 1.53 -9.78 -5.65
C LEU A 138 2.58 -10.87 -5.41
N PRO A 139 3.43 -11.18 -6.41
CA PRO A 139 4.67 -11.90 -6.15
C PRO A 139 5.49 -11.16 -5.11
N ALA A 140 5.90 -11.87 -4.07
CA ALA A 140 6.66 -11.31 -2.95
C ALA A 140 7.99 -12.06 -2.77
N PRO A 141 9.00 -11.42 -2.16
CA PRO A 141 10.23 -12.11 -1.79
C PRO A 141 9.96 -13.30 -0.85
N PRO A 142 10.86 -14.30 -0.81
CA PRO A 142 10.70 -15.44 0.10
C PRO A 142 10.51 -15.00 1.55
N GLY A 143 9.52 -15.59 2.24
CA GLY A 143 9.18 -15.27 3.63
C GLY A 143 8.24 -14.06 3.79
N TYR A 144 7.75 -13.49 2.69
CA TYR A 144 6.84 -12.35 2.67
C TYR A 144 5.59 -12.65 1.85
N VAL A 145 4.54 -11.90 2.14
CA VAL A 145 3.30 -11.83 1.35
C VAL A 145 3.04 -10.37 0.98
N ALA A 146 2.46 -10.14 -0.17
CA ALA A 146 2.15 -8.79 -0.64
C ALA A 146 0.82 -8.77 -1.39
N ALA A 147 0.14 -7.64 -1.33
CA ALA A 147 -1.13 -7.42 -2.02
C ALA A 147 -1.26 -5.99 -2.53
N LEU A 148 -2.05 -5.84 -3.57
CA LEU A 148 -2.43 -4.57 -4.18
C LEU A 148 -3.95 -4.47 -4.18
N ALA A 149 -4.47 -3.28 -3.92
CA ALA A 149 -5.91 -2.97 -3.99
C ALA A 149 -6.16 -1.63 -4.69
N GLU A 150 -7.35 -1.50 -5.29
CA GLU A 150 -7.85 -0.28 -5.92
C GLU A 150 -9.19 0.15 -5.31
#